data_608d4efddca3b58b5dd4cb393e3f5142
#
_entry.id   608d4efddca3b58b5dd4cb393e3f5142
#
_cell.length_a   1.000
_cell.length_b   1.000
_cell.length_c   1.000
_cell.angle_alpha   90.00
_cell.angle_beta   90.00
_cell.angle_gamma   90.00
#
_symmetry.space_group_name_H-M   'P 1'
#
loop_
_entity.id
_entity.type
_entity.pdbx_description
1 polymer ?
#
loop_
_entity_poly.entity_id
_entity_poly.type
_entity_poly.pdbx_seq_one_letter_code
_entity_poly.pdbx_strand_id
1 'polypeptide(L)' 'MAITLAEIETALREKGVAPSRFGRAALNDPRLVFDMRRGRRLTPANAVRVRACLQQLAGGN' A
#
# COMPACT_ATOMS: atom_id res chain seq x y z
N MET A 1 -8.66 -3.25 11.95
CA MET A 1 -7.29 -3.78 11.96
C MET A 1 -6.36 -2.87 11.18
N ALA A 2 -5.18 -2.65 11.72
CA ALA A 2 -4.19 -1.83 11.04
C ALA A 2 -3.51 -2.64 9.93
N ILE A 3 -3.31 -2.00 8.79
CA ILE A 3 -2.53 -2.61 7.73
C ILE A 3 -1.04 -2.40 8.02
N THR A 4 -0.22 -3.41 7.75
CA THR A 4 1.21 -3.33 8.00
C THR A 4 1.98 -3.18 6.70
N LEU A 5 3.18 -2.60 6.81
CA LEU A 5 4.08 -2.49 5.67
C LEU A 5 4.41 -3.88 5.09
N ALA A 6 4.58 -4.88 5.96
CA ALA A 6 4.87 -6.24 5.51
C ALA A 6 3.77 -6.80 4.63
N GLU A 7 2.51 -6.55 4.97
CA GLU A 7 1.38 -6.99 4.15
C GLU A 7 1.42 -6.33 2.77
N ILE A 8 1.69 -5.04 2.74
CA ILE A 8 1.79 -4.30 1.48
C ILE A 8 2.93 -4.86 0.63
N GLU A 9 4.11 -5.01 1.21
CA GLU A 9 5.28 -5.44 0.46
C GLU A 9 5.12 -6.87 -0.06
N THR A 10 4.52 -7.76 0.72
CA THR A 10 4.24 -9.12 0.29
C THR A 10 3.32 -9.13 -0.93
N ALA A 11 2.23 -8.37 -0.87
CA ALA A 11 1.28 -8.31 -1.98
C ALA A 11 1.91 -7.71 -3.24
N LEU A 12 2.71 -6.66 -3.09
CA LEU A 12 3.38 -6.03 -4.23
C LEU A 12 4.34 -7.02 -4.90
N ARG A 13 5.08 -7.77 -4.11
CA ARG A 13 6.02 -8.76 -4.63
C ARG A 13 5.27 -9.87 -5.36
N GLU A 14 4.21 -10.39 -4.76
CA GLU A 14 3.43 -11.48 -5.35
C GLU A 14 2.75 -11.09 -6.65
N LYS A 15 2.32 -9.84 -6.74
CA LYS A 15 1.62 -9.35 -7.93
C LYS A 15 2.53 -8.65 -8.93
N GLY A 16 3.80 -8.49 -8.60
CA GLY A 16 4.76 -7.82 -9.47
C GLY A 16 4.46 -6.35 -9.69
N VAL A 17 3.97 -5.67 -8.67
CA VAL A 17 3.61 -4.25 -8.74
C VAL A 17 4.70 -3.41 -8.08
N ALA A 18 5.13 -2.35 -8.78
CA ALA A 18 6.12 -1.45 -8.21
C ALA A 18 5.55 -0.64 -7.04
N PRO A 19 6.34 -0.42 -5.98
CA PRO A 19 5.87 0.36 -4.83
C PRO A 19 5.36 1.74 -5.19
N SER A 20 6.03 2.44 -6.10
CA SER A 20 5.61 3.77 -6.53
C SER A 20 4.24 3.74 -7.21
N ARG A 21 3.99 2.71 -8.00
CA ARG A 21 2.70 2.56 -8.67
C ARG A 21 1.58 2.32 -7.66
N PHE A 22 1.84 1.48 -6.67
CA PHE A 22 0.87 1.21 -5.62
C PHE A 22 0.54 2.50 -4.83
N GLY A 23 1.57 3.23 -4.41
CA GLY A 23 1.37 4.46 -3.66
C GLY A 23 0.55 5.48 -4.44
N ARG A 24 0.83 5.61 -5.73
CA ARG A 24 0.06 6.52 -6.58
C ARG A 24 -1.40 6.09 -6.68
N ALA A 25 -1.66 4.80 -6.83
CA ALA A 25 -3.02 4.29 -6.92
C ALA A 25 -3.78 4.44 -5.61
N ALA A 26 -3.11 4.19 -4.48
CA ALA A 26 -3.76 4.18 -3.18
C ALA A 26 -4.02 5.60 -2.64
N LEU A 27 -3.00 6.45 -2.68
CA LEU A 27 -3.06 7.79 -2.06
C LEU A 27 -2.63 8.91 -2.99
N ASN A 28 -2.43 8.61 -4.27
CA ASN A 28 -1.85 9.57 -5.21
C ASN A 28 -0.48 10.06 -4.73
N ASP A 29 0.27 9.16 -4.09
CA ASP A 29 1.54 9.47 -3.47
C ASP A 29 2.55 8.36 -3.80
N PRO A 30 3.40 8.55 -4.83
CA PRO A 30 4.35 7.52 -5.23
C PRO A 30 5.42 7.21 -4.17
N ARG A 31 5.54 8.04 -3.15
CA ARG A 31 6.52 7.83 -2.07
C ARG A 31 5.96 7.04 -0.90
N LEU A 32 4.68 6.66 -0.94
CA LEU A 32 4.00 6.04 0.18
C LEU A 32 4.80 4.89 0.80
N VAL A 33 5.15 3.89 -0.01
CA VAL A 33 5.83 2.69 0.51
C VAL A 33 7.24 3.03 1.00
N PHE A 34 7.95 3.87 0.24
CA PHE A 34 9.30 4.29 0.63
C PHE A 34 9.29 5.04 1.96
N ASP A 35 8.30 5.91 2.17
CA ASP A 35 8.17 6.64 3.42
C ASP A 35 7.78 5.71 4.57
N MET A 36 6.94 4.71 4.31
CA MET A 36 6.58 3.72 5.33
C MET A 36 7.80 2.91 5.77
N ARG A 37 8.71 2.63 4.85
CA ARG A 37 9.97 1.94 5.19
C ARG A 37 10.83 2.79 6.13
N ARG A 38 10.63 4.10 6.10
CA ARG A 38 11.35 5.05 6.96
C ARG A 38 10.61 5.35 8.26
N GLY A 39 9.45 4.73 8.46
CA GLY A 39 8.69 4.91 9.68
C GLY A 39 7.42 5.72 9.55
N ARG A 40 7.05 6.14 8.33
CA ARG A 40 5.79 6.86 8.12
C ARG A 40 4.63 6.00 8.58
N ARG A 41 3.73 6.62 9.35
CA ARG A 41 2.51 5.99 9.79
C ARG A 41 1.33 6.53 9.01
N LEU A 42 0.38 5.65 8.72
CA LEU A 42 -0.84 6.05 8.02
C LEU A 42 -1.84 6.62 9.00
N THR A 43 -2.52 7.71 8.60
CA THR A 43 -3.69 8.16 9.34
C THR A 43 -4.81 7.13 9.16
N PRO A 44 -5.82 7.11 10.05
CA PRO A 44 -6.95 6.20 9.88
C PRO A 44 -7.61 6.31 8.50
N ALA A 45 -7.80 7.53 8.02
CA ALA A 45 -8.40 7.75 6.70
C ALA A 45 -7.55 7.18 5.58
N ASN A 46 -6.23 7.40 5.64
CA ASN A 46 -5.32 6.87 4.62
C ASN A 46 -5.21 5.36 4.71
N ALA A 47 -5.25 4.79 5.92
CA ALA A 47 -5.21 3.34 6.10
C ALA A 47 -6.40 2.66 5.41
N VAL A 48 -7.58 3.26 5.48
CA VAL A 48 -8.76 2.74 4.78
C VAL A 48 -8.53 2.70 3.27
N ARG A 49 -7.99 3.79 2.73
CA ARG A 49 -7.72 3.88 1.29
C ARG A 49 -6.67 2.88 0.84
N VAL A 50 -5.60 2.75 1.62
CA VAL A 50 -4.53 1.80 1.31
C VAL A 50 -5.05 0.37 1.37
N ARG A 51 -5.85 0.05 2.38
CA ARG A 51 -6.43 -1.28 2.50
C ARG A 51 -7.34 -1.60 1.33
N ALA A 52 -8.19 -0.65 0.93
CA ALA A 52 -9.09 -0.87 -0.21
C ALA A 52 -8.30 -1.15 -1.49
N CYS A 53 -7.24 -0.38 -1.72
CA CYS A 53 -6.38 -0.58 -2.88
C CYS A 53 -5.69 -1.95 -2.84
N LEU A 54 -5.22 -2.34 -1.66
CA LEU A 54 -4.55 -3.62 -1.48
C LEU A 54 -5.50 -4.79 -1.71
N GLN A 55 -6.75 -4.66 -1.27
CA GLN A 55 -7.76 -5.69 -1.47
C GLN A 55 -8.07 -5.88 -2.95
N GLN A 56 -8.15 -4.79 -3.70
CA GLN A 56 -8.35 -4.90 -5.15
C GLN A 56 -7.19 -5.61 -5.82
N LEU A 57 -5.97 -5.30 -5.38
CA LEU A 57 -4.78 -5.94 -5.91
C LEU A 57 -4.77 -7.43 -5.59
N ALA A 58 -5.07 -7.78 -4.35
CA ALA A 58 -5.08 -9.17 -3.89
C ALA A 58 -6.23 -9.95 -4.49
N GLY A 59 -7.34 -9.28 -4.81
CA GLY A 59 -8.50 -9.91 -5.41
C GLY A 59 -8.30 -10.39 -6.83
N GLY A 60 -7.23 -9.99 -7.48
CA GLY A 60 -6.87 -10.52 -8.79
C GLY A 60 -7.67 -10.01 -9.96
N ASN A 61 -8.43 -8.97 -9.77
CA ASN A 61 -9.23 -8.39 -10.85
C ASN A 61 -8.69 -7.04 -11.25
#